data_da5fccf7c55f2be380ee98ae3d9347b3
#
_entry.id   da5fccf7c55f2be380ee98ae3d9347b3
#
_cell.length_a   1.000
_cell.length_b   1.000
_cell.length_c   1.000
_cell.angle_alpha   90.00
_cell.angle_beta   90.00
_cell.angle_gamma   90.00
#
_symmetry.space_group_name_H-M   'P 1'
#
loop_
_entity.id
_entity.type
_entity.pdbx_description
1 polymer ?
#
loop_
_entity_poly.entity_id
_entity_poly.type
_entity_poly.pdbx_seq_one_letter_code
_entity_poly.pdbx_strand_id
1 'polypeptide(L)'
;MSKYLRVGYLLVDASLTILLANDLIPAFFQEESDSLNGRLLTDLLPELVGVEPVLQEISQGIRPSFILRQVQRNTNGDVPFYFDMIVEPVAHDEASLLVVVTDVTTITQQAQRLQQQRNELGMLTARLTAAREQLAYVIRRFVPTAVAQEIIEQQQLPLPGKTQGCEATIVFADMRNFTEMAEALTPEQTLDILNHYLTVVIEALQQYDGSIVQIVGDMVMASFNVPLAQPDHASRAVAAAQGVVASLRQFATQPQGAALPAVGFGLGICSGMVTAGYLGAAQRYRYAVVGDATNVAFHLCSRAASGQILVADSTARLLGDTTGLRALGQVTLKRRREQIAFYEVCTV
;
A
#
# COMPACT_ATOMS: atom_id res chain seq x y z
N MET A 1 -38.05 9.93 -21.78
CA MET A 1 -38.30 10.60 -23.06
C MET A 1 -37.40 9.93 -24.08
N SER A 2 -37.98 9.10 -24.96
CA SER A 2 -37.23 8.48 -26.07
C SER A 2 -36.80 9.59 -27.03
N LYS A 3 -35.53 9.96 -27.04
CA LYS A 3 -35.00 10.84 -28.07
C LYS A 3 -34.88 9.99 -29.33
N TYR A 4 -35.78 10.21 -30.27
CA TYR A 4 -35.69 9.62 -31.60
C TYR A 4 -34.34 9.98 -32.18
N LEU A 5 -33.62 8.98 -32.70
CA LEU A 5 -32.45 9.20 -33.52
C LEU A 5 -32.85 10.09 -34.69
N ARG A 6 -32.17 11.22 -34.87
CA ARG A 6 -32.42 12.11 -36.00
C ARG A 6 -31.68 11.50 -37.20
N VAL A 7 -32.39 11.09 -38.23
CA VAL A 7 -31.89 10.39 -39.38
C VAL A 7 -32.17 11.22 -40.64
N GLY A 8 -31.11 11.71 -41.23
CA GLY A 8 -31.15 12.32 -42.57
C GLY A 8 -30.89 11.26 -43.62
N TYR A 9 -31.49 11.44 -44.81
CA TYR A 9 -31.20 10.60 -45.96
C TYR A 9 -31.12 11.40 -47.24
N LEU A 10 -30.30 10.88 -48.19
CA LEU A 10 -30.13 11.38 -49.53
C LEU A 10 -30.32 10.24 -50.52
N LEU A 11 -31.01 10.55 -51.66
CA LEU A 11 -30.99 9.71 -52.84
C LEU A 11 -30.02 10.33 -53.87
N VAL A 12 -29.17 9.49 -54.44
CA VAL A 12 -28.07 9.91 -55.31
C VAL A 12 -28.09 9.06 -56.59
N ASP A 13 -27.82 9.67 -57.70
CA ASP A 13 -27.72 8.97 -59.00
C ASP A 13 -26.35 8.28 -59.21
N ALA A 14 -26.18 7.60 -60.34
CA ALA A 14 -24.95 6.91 -60.69
C ALA A 14 -23.75 7.87 -60.93
N SER A 15 -23.99 9.15 -61.16
CA SER A 15 -22.95 10.20 -61.29
C SER A 15 -22.60 10.87 -59.97
N LEU A 16 -23.13 10.35 -58.84
CA LEU A 16 -22.97 10.89 -57.49
C LEU A 16 -23.64 12.26 -57.32
N THR A 17 -24.69 12.56 -58.11
CA THR A 17 -25.48 13.79 -57.99
C THR A 17 -26.67 13.57 -57.05
N ILE A 18 -26.94 14.49 -56.13
CA ILE A 18 -28.04 14.44 -55.17
C ILE A 18 -29.34 14.69 -55.90
N LEU A 19 -30.24 13.73 -55.86
CA LEU A 19 -31.59 13.81 -56.46
C LEU A 19 -32.63 14.29 -55.45
N LEU A 20 -32.48 13.85 -54.17
CA LEU A 20 -33.43 14.17 -53.10
C LEU A 20 -32.69 14.15 -51.76
N ALA A 21 -33.05 15.09 -50.92
CA ALA A 21 -32.64 15.12 -49.50
C ALA A 21 -33.89 15.34 -48.62
N ASN A 22 -33.94 14.67 -47.46
CA ASN A 22 -34.97 15.02 -46.49
C ASN A 22 -34.62 16.29 -45.70
N ASP A 23 -35.59 16.87 -45.00
CA ASP A 23 -35.45 18.16 -44.26
C ASP A 23 -34.39 18.15 -43.17
N LEU A 24 -33.85 17.00 -42.75
CA LEU A 24 -32.82 16.90 -41.71
C LEU A 24 -31.42 17.07 -42.29
N ILE A 25 -31.16 16.75 -43.54
CA ILE A 25 -29.86 16.91 -44.16
C ILE A 25 -29.41 18.37 -44.20
N PRO A 26 -30.21 19.33 -44.69
CA PRO A 26 -29.87 20.76 -44.62
C PRO A 26 -29.61 21.21 -43.22
N ALA A 27 -30.44 20.75 -42.22
CA ALA A 27 -30.27 21.10 -40.82
C ALA A 27 -28.97 20.51 -40.20
N PHE A 28 -28.52 19.33 -40.61
CA PHE A 28 -27.28 18.70 -40.13
C PHE A 28 -26.04 19.42 -40.62
N PHE A 29 -26.05 19.85 -41.88
CA PHE A 29 -24.87 20.42 -42.53
C PHE A 29 -24.95 21.95 -42.72
N GLN A 30 -25.99 22.60 -42.19
CA GLN A 30 -26.22 24.07 -42.23
C GLN A 30 -26.26 24.61 -43.66
N GLU A 31 -26.93 23.87 -44.54
CA GLU A 31 -27.14 24.22 -45.93
C GLU A 31 -28.59 24.68 -46.15
N GLU A 32 -28.86 25.41 -47.26
CA GLU A 32 -30.24 25.77 -47.65
C GLU A 32 -30.89 24.59 -48.38
N SER A 33 -32.16 24.27 -48.02
CA SER A 33 -32.88 23.10 -48.53
C SER A 33 -32.96 23.06 -50.07
N ASP A 34 -33.16 24.23 -50.71
CA ASP A 34 -33.33 24.33 -52.16
C ASP A 34 -32.01 24.23 -52.94
N SER A 35 -30.84 24.26 -52.25
CA SER A 35 -29.52 24.27 -52.87
C SER A 35 -28.87 22.88 -53.01
N LEU A 36 -29.50 21.81 -52.51
CA LEU A 36 -28.87 20.47 -52.46
C LEU A 36 -29.12 19.64 -53.73
N ASN A 37 -30.29 19.76 -54.32
CA ASN A 37 -30.65 18.99 -55.53
C ASN A 37 -29.73 19.42 -56.71
N GLY A 38 -29.15 18.44 -57.38
CA GLY A 38 -28.24 18.67 -58.51
C GLY A 38 -26.76 18.93 -58.11
N ARG A 39 -26.43 19.01 -56.79
CA ARG A 39 -25.05 19.09 -56.31
C ARG A 39 -24.39 17.72 -56.26
N LEU A 40 -23.07 17.69 -56.37
CA LEU A 40 -22.28 16.47 -56.14
C LEU A 40 -22.31 16.09 -54.64
N LEU A 41 -22.44 14.81 -54.37
CA LEU A 41 -22.44 14.24 -53.02
C LEU A 41 -21.13 14.60 -52.26
N THR A 42 -20.00 14.62 -52.93
CA THR A 42 -18.69 14.98 -52.34
C THR A 42 -18.57 16.45 -51.98
N ASP A 43 -19.37 17.35 -52.57
CA ASP A 43 -19.39 18.77 -52.17
C ASP A 43 -20.11 18.96 -50.85
N LEU A 44 -21.15 18.16 -50.59
CA LEU A 44 -21.87 18.16 -49.31
C LEU A 44 -21.13 17.35 -48.23
N LEU A 45 -20.55 16.21 -48.64
CA LEU A 45 -19.89 15.25 -47.77
C LEU A 45 -18.43 15.08 -48.20
N PRO A 46 -17.52 16.03 -47.85
CA PRO A 46 -16.10 15.95 -48.19
C PRO A 46 -15.39 14.70 -47.65
N GLU A 47 -15.98 14.06 -46.64
CA GLU A 47 -15.52 12.78 -46.07
C GLU A 47 -15.57 11.63 -47.07
N LEU A 48 -16.27 11.79 -48.19
CA LEU A 48 -16.37 10.85 -49.31
C LEU A 48 -15.38 11.13 -50.45
N VAL A 49 -14.62 12.20 -50.39
CA VAL A 49 -13.58 12.50 -51.40
C VAL A 49 -12.49 11.42 -51.34
N GLY A 50 -12.23 10.81 -52.50
CA GLY A 50 -11.31 9.68 -52.65
C GLY A 50 -11.94 8.30 -52.46
N VAL A 51 -13.24 8.24 -52.10
CA VAL A 51 -13.98 6.98 -51.95
C VAL A 51 -14.93 6.74 -53.12
N GLU A 52 -14.93 7.63 -54.10
CA GLU A 52 -15.81 7.58 -55.28
C GLU A 52 -15.78 6.20 -56.02
N PRO A 53 -14.62 5.54 -56.21
CA PRO A 53 -14.61 4.20 -56.81
C PRO A 53 -15.40 3.17 -55.99
N VAL A 54 -15.35 3.26 -54.67
CA VAL A 54 -16.11 2.38 -53.77
C VAL A 54 -17.62 2.65 -53.88
N LEU A 55 -18.00 3.92 -54.00
CA LEU A 55 -19.42 4.30 -54.16
C LEU A 55 -19.95 3.80 -55.52
N GLN A 56 -19.13 3.79 -56.59
CA GLN A 56 -19.47 3.21 -57.87
C GLN A 56 -19.63 1.68 -57.79
N GLU A 57 -18.77 0.98 -57.06
CA GLU A 57 -18.95 -0.45 -56.83
C GLU A 57 -20.28 -0.75 -56.11
N ILE A 58 -20.69 0.11 -55.16
CA ILE A 58 -21.99 -0.03 -54.48
C ILE A 58 -23.15 0.22 -55.42
N SER A 59 -23.10 1.26 -56.22
CA SER A 59 -24.14 1.58 -57.21
C SER A 59 -24.35 0.48 -58.25
N GLN A 60 -23.28 -0.28 -58.55
CA GLN A 60 -23.30 -1.43 -59.45
C GLN A 60 -23.70 -2.75 -58.76
N GLY A 61 -23.96 -2.76 -57.43
CA GLY A 61 -24.27 -3.94 -56.66
C GLY A 61 -23.11 -4.88 -56.41
N ILE A 62 -21.85 -4.46 -56.70
CA ILE A 62 -20.63 -5.23 -56.47
C ILE A 62 -20.32 -5.27 -54.98
N ARG A 63 -20.55 -4.18 -54.29
CA ARG A 63 -20.33 -4.02 -52.82
C ARG A 63 -21.67 -3.74 -52.12
N PRO A 64 -21.95 -4.37 -50.95
CA PRO A 64 -23.23 -4.22 -50.29
C PRO A 64 -23.45 -2.88 -49.62
N SER A 65 -22.40 -2.25 -49.05
CA SER A 65 -22.50 -0.95 -48.38
C SER A 65 -21.12 -0.35 -48.06
N PHE A 66 -21.12 0.95 -47.74
CA PHE A 66 -19.99 1.67 -47.14
C PHE A 66 -20.45 2.35 -45.86
N ILE A 67 -19.67 2.24 -44.79
CA ILE A 67 -20.03 2.75 -43.47
C ILE A 67 -18.90 3.61 -42.92
N LEU A 68 -19.23 4.84 -42.53
CA LEU A 68 -18.37 5.69 -41.70
C LEU A 68 -19.06 5.88 -40.33
N ARG A 69 -18.30 5.72 -39.24
CA ARG A 69 -18.85 5.88 -37.91
C ARG A 69 -18.17 7.04 -37.18
N GLN A 70 -18.97 7.77 -36.38
CA GLN A 70 -18.51 8.83 -35.48
C GLN A 70 -17.67 9.89 -36.21
N VAL A 71 -18.09 10.25 -37.41
CA VAL A 71 -17.48 11.36 -38.16
C VAL A 71 -17.74 12.64 -37.38
N GLN A 72 -16.68 13.39 -37.10
CA GLN A 72 -16.79 14.68 -36.43
C GLN A 72 -16.72 15.80 -37.47
N ARG A 73 -17.68 16.70 -37.39
CA ARG A 73 -17.67 17.96 -38.14
C ARG A 73 -17.90 19.12 -37.20
N ASN A 74 -17.13 20.18 -37.32
CA ASN A 74 -17.36 21.40 -36.56
C ASN A 74 -18.38 22.25 -37.34
N THR A 75 -19.46 22.60 -36.63
CA THR A 75 -20.44 23.55 -37.16
C THR A 75 -20.06 24.97 -36.73
N ASN A 76 -20.63 26.01 -37.40
CA ASN A 76 -20.40 27.40 -37.06
C ASN A 76 -20.76 27.66 -35.57
N GLY A 77 -19.76 27.74 -34.69
CA GLY A 77 -19.94 27.95 -33.27
C GLY A 77 -19.18 26.97 -32.35
N ASP A 78 -18.17 26.28 -32.87
CA ASP A 78 -17.29 25.33 -32.12
C ASP A 78 -18.00 24.14 -31.43
N VAL A 79 -19.26 23.88 -31.75
CA VAL A 79 -19.97 22.72 -31.21
C VAL A 79 -19.73 21.54 -32.17
N PRO A 80 -19.04 20.47 -31.70
CA PRO A 80 -18.81 19.31 -32.55
C PRO A 80 -20.12 18.56 -32.82
N PHE A 81 -20.41 18.31 -34.09
CA PHE A 81 -21.48 17.45 -34.59
C PHE A 81 -20.88 16.07 -34.94
N TYR A 82 -21.44 15.02 -34.35
CA TYR A 82 -21.02 13.66 -34.65
C TYR A 82 -22.12 12.91 -35.39
N PHE A 83 -21.76 12.27 -36.51
CA PHE A 83 -22.71 11.47 -37.27
C PHE A 83 -22.13 10.15 -37.73
N ASP A 84 -22.99 9.16 -37.85
CA ASP A 84 -22.71 7.95 -38.61
C ASP A 84 -23.32 8.06 -39.98
N MET A 85 -22.63 7.52 -40.98
CA MET A 85 -23.07 7.51 -42.36
C MET A 85 -23.01 6.09 -42.94
N ILE A 86 -24.08 5.70 -43.62
CA ILE A 86 -24.18 4.43 -44.33
C ILE A 86 -24.56 4.76 -45.76
N VAL A 87 -23.86 4.18 -46.73
CA VAL A 87 -24.19 4.25 -48.15
C VAL A 87 -24.53 2.85 -48.63
N GLU A 88 -25.73 2.68 -49.17
CA GLU A 88 -26.25 1.42 -49.68
C GLU A 88 -26.81 1.57 -51.09
N PRO A 89 -26.85 0.51 -51.92
CA PRO A 89 -27.49 0.55 -53.21
C PRO A 89 -29.01 0.64 -53.04
N VAL A 90 -29.68 1.39 -53.94
CA VAL A 90 -31.11 1.43 -53.99
C VAL A 90 -31.59 1.14 -55.46
N ALA A 91 -32.61 0.33 -55.58
CA ALA A 91 -33.22 0.07 -56.88
C ALA A 91 -34.42 1.05 -57.06
N HIS A 92 -34.15 2.16 -57.70
CA HIS A 92 -35.15 3.16 -58.05
C HIS A 92 -34.87 3.73 -59.46
N ASP A 93 -35.82 4.15 -60.21
CA ASP A 93 -35.73 4.50 -61.64
C ASP A 93 -34.61 5.52 -61.97
N GLU A 94 -34.34 6.44 -61.08
CA GLU A 94 -33.32 7.51 -61.25
C GLU A 94 -32.22 7.47 -60.23
N ALA A 95 -32.39 6.79 -59.05
CA ALA A 95 -31.45 6.77 -57.98
C ALA A 95 -30.69 5.43 -57.91
N SER A 96 -29.39 5.48 -57.64
CA SER A 96 -28.51 4.31 -57.54
C SER A 96 -28.00 4.07 -56.11
N LEU A 97 -27.96 5.12 -55.29
CA LEU A 97 -27.45 5.05 -53.89
C LEU A 97 -28.41 5.74 -52.93
N LEU A 98 -28.55 5.13 -51.76
CA LEU A 98 -29.13 5.71 -50.55
C LEU A 98 -28.02 6.05 -49.56
N VAL A 99 -27.92 7.29 -49.17
CA VAL A 99 -27.00 7.75 -48.11
C VAL A 99 -27.85 8.07 -46.89
N VAL A 100 -27.56 7.37 -45.80
CA VAL A 100 -28.24 7.57 -44.50
C VAL A 100 -27.25 8.20 -43.51
N VAL A 101 -27.62 9.34 -42.95
CA VAL A 101 -26.82 10.08 -41.95
C VAL A 101 -27.58 10.10 -40.65
N THR A 102 -26.96 9.58 -39.64
CA THR A 102 -27.56 9.49 -38.27
C THR A 102 -26.83 10.39 -37.31
N ASP A 103 -27.52 11.32 -36.67
CA ASP A 103 -26.96 12.16 -35.59
C ASP A 103 -26.68 11.33 -34.35
N VAL A 104 -25.39 11.12 -34.04
CA VAL A 104 -24.92 10.39 -32.86
C VAL A 104 -24.23 11.29 -31.83
N THR A 105 -24.40 12.62 -31.96
CA THR A 105 -23.70 13.62 -31.14
C THR A 105 -23.93 13.39 -29.66
N THR A 106 -25.17 13.23 -29.24
CA THR A 106 -25.51 13.04 -27.80
C THR A 106 -24.91 11.75 -27.26
N ILE A 107 -24.98 10.67 -28.04
CA ILE A 107 -24.45 9.34 -27.63
C ILE A 107 -22.92 9.40 -27.52
N THR A 108 -22.25 9.98 -28.51
CA THR A 108 -20.79 10.10 -28.54
C THR A 108 -20.27 10.97 -27.39
N GLN A 109 -20.90 12.12 -27.15
CA GLN A 109 -20.54 12.99 -26.03
C GLN A 109 -20.75 12.33 -24.67
N GLN A 110 -21.86 11.59 -24.50
CA GLN A 110 -22.09 10.83 -23.26
C GLN A 110 -21.04 9.72 -23.06
N ALA A 111 -20.72 8.98 -24.11
CA ALA A 111 -19.68 7.95 -24.08
C ALA A 111 -18.29 8.54 -23.71
N GLN A 112 -17.93 9.68 -24.30
CA GLN A 112 -16.68 10.38 -23.98
C GLN A 112 -16.65 10.86 -22.53
N ARG A 113 -17.73 11.43 -22.02
CA ARG A 113 -17.85 11.85 -20.60
C ARG A 113 -17.73 10.67 -19.65
N LEU A 114 -18.40 9.55 -19.93
CA LEU A 114 -18.31 8.34 -19.12
C LEU A 114 -16.86 7.78 -19.12
N GLN A 115 -16.22 7.76 -20.27
CA GLN A 115 -14.84 7.30 -20.37
C GLN A 115 -13.88 8.21 -19.58
N GLN A 116 -14.07 9.53 -19.66
CA GLN A 116 -13.28 10.48 -18.87
C GLN A 116 -13.47 10.27 -17.36
N GLN A 117 -14.73 10.13 -16.91
CA GLN A 117 -15.05 9.86 -15.50
C GLN A 117 -14.42 8.54 -15.01
N ARG A 118 -14.48 7.49 -15.82
CA ARG A 118 -13.82 6.21 -15.50
C ARG A 118 -12.32 6.34 -15.34
N ASN A 119 -11.67 7.09 -16.24
CA ASN A 119 -10.24 7.35 -16.18
C ASN A 119 -9.88 8.16 -14.91
N GLU A 120 -10.67 9.18 -14.59
CA GLU A 120 -10.47 10.00 -13.38
C GLU A 120 -10.63 9.17 -12.10
N LEU A 121 -11.70 8.36 -12.01
CA LEU A 121 -11.91 7.43 -10.89
C LEU A 121 -10.75 6.44 -10.77
N GLY A 122 -10.25 5.90 -11.87
CA GLY A 122 -9.08 5.01 -11.87
C GLY A 122 -7.83 5.67 -11.30
N MET A 123 -7.56 6.92 -11.71
CA MET A 123 -6.43 7.69 -11.18
C MET A 123 -6.58 8.03 -9.70
N LEU A 124 -7.78 8.42 -9.26
CA LEU A 124 -8.05 8.71 -7.85
C LEU A 124 -7.90 7.46 -6.98
N THR A 125 -8.42 6.32 -7.43
CA THR A 125 -8.27 5.04 -6.72
C THR A 125 -6.80 4.64 -6.59
N ALA A 126 -6.02 4.75 -7.66
CA ALA A 126 -4.59 4.44 -7.62
C ALA A 126 -3.83 5.35 -6.64
N ARG A 127 -4.12 6.67 -6.63
CA ARG A 127 -3.53 7.61 -5.68
C ARG A 127 -3.88 7.30 -4.24
N LEU A 128 -5.15 6.95 -3.97
CA LEU A 128 -5.61 6.60 -2.63
C LEU A 128 -4.93 5.32 -2.13
N THR A 129 -4.80 4.31 -2.98
CA THR A 129 -4.10 3.06 -2.65
C THR A 129 -2.63 3.32 -2.32
N ALA A 130 -1.93 4.08 -3.15
CA ALA A 130 -0.53 4.42 -2.92
C ALA A 130 -0.34 5.22 -1.61
N ALA A 131 -1.21 6.20 -1.33
CA ALA A 131 -1.16 6.97 -0.08
C ALA A 131 -1.42 6.08 1.15
N ARG A 132 -2.37 5.14 1.05
CA ARG A 132 -2.66 4.16 2.12
C ARG A 132 -1.46 3.25 2.39
N GLU A 133 -0.83 2.72 1.35
CA GLU A 133 0.37 1.88 1.48
C GLU A 133 1.54 2.64 2.11
N GLN A 134 1.74 3.89 1.71
CA GLN A 134 2.77 4.74 2.28
C GLN A 134 2.52 5.03 3.77
N LEU A 135 1.28 5.33 4.17
CA LEU A 135 0.91 5.50 5.58
C LEU A 135 1.12 4.21 6.37
N ALA A 136 0.70 3.07 5.84
CA ALA A 136 0.91 1.76 6.47
C ALA A 136 2.40 1.46 6.66
N TYR A 137 3.23 1.76 5.67
CA TYR A 137 4.68 1.61 5.75
C TYR A 137 5.29 2.49 6.86
N VAL A 138 4.87 3.75 6.97
CA VAL A 138 5.33 4.67 8.03
C VAL A 138 4.91 4.15 9.40
N ILE A 139 3.64 3.79 9.59
CA ILE A 139 3.12 3.31 10.87
C ILE A 139 3.91 2.09 11.37
N ARG A 140 4.17 1.10 10.50
CA ARG A 140 4.93 -0.11 10.86
C ARG A 140 6.36 0.14 11.32
N ARG A 141 6.92 1.32 11.05
CA ARG A 141 8.27 1.69 11.53
C ARG A 141 8.29 2.27 12.94
N PHE A 142 7.17 2.79 13.42
CA PHE A 142 7.11 3.51 14.70
C PHE A 142 6.33 2.79 15.79
N VAL A 143 5.58 1.75 15.44
CA VAL A 143 4.84 0.93 16.41
C VAL A 143 5.06 -0.56 16.13
N PRO A 144 4.90 -1.43 17.16
CA PRO A 144 4.99 -2.88 16.95
C PRO A 144 4.10 -3.35 15.81
N THR A 145 4.58 -4.31 15.01
CA THR A 145 3.90 -4.75 13.77
C THR A 145 2.44 -5.13 13.99
N ALA A 146 2.13 -5.84 15.07
CA ALA A 146 0.75 -6.23 15.39
C ALA A 146 -0.15 -5.04 15.73
N VAL A 147 0.38 -4.04 16.44
CA VAL A 147 -0.32 -2.78 16.74
C VAL A 147 -0.55 -1.99 15.46
N ALA A 148 0.45 -1.94 14.57
CA ALA A 148 0.31 -1.29 13.26
C ALA A 148 -0.80 -1.95 12.43
N GLN A 149 -0.87 -3.28 12.46
CA GLN A 149 -1.90 -4.03 11.73
C GLN A 149 -3.30 -3.74 12.27
N GLU A 150 -3.48 -3.73 13.59
CA GLU A 150 -4.76 -3.35 14.22
C GLU A 150 -5.21 -1.94 13.81
N ILE A 151 -4.31 -0.95 13.83
CA ILE A 151 -4.60 0.43 13.41
C ILE A 151 -5.02 0.50 11.93
N ILE A 152 -4.33 -0.25 11.06
CA ILE A 152 -4.60 -0.26 9.61
C ILE A 152 -5.95 -0.93 9.32
N GLU A 153 -6.26 -2.03 10.00
CA GLU A 153 -7.51 -2.79 9.82
C GLU A 153 -8.72 -2.04 10.38
N GLN A 154 -8.61 -1.48 11.58
CA GLN A 154 -9.71 -0.76 12.23
C GLN A 154 -9.91 0.66 11.67
N GLN A 155 -8.95 1.19 10.92
CA GLN A 155 -8.94 2.56 10.40
C GLN A 155 -9.17 3.63 11.49
N GLN A 156 -8.83 3.31 12.73
CA GLN A 156 -8.97 4.18 13.89
C GLN A 156 -7.68 4.20 14.68
N LEU A 157 -7.27 5.40 15.05
CA LEU A 157 -6.18 5.55 15.99
C LEU A 157 -6.70 5.19 17.40
N PRO A 158 -6.00 4.32 18.14
CA PRO A 158 -6.38 3.99 19.51
C PRO A 158 -6.27 5.24 20.40
N LEU A 159 -7.15 5.33 21.39
CA LEU A 159 -7.14 6.43 22.35
C LEU A 159 -6.14 6.16 23.49
N PRO A 160 -5.44 7.20 23.99
CA PRO A 160 -4.67 7.09 25.22
C PRO A 160 -5.52 6.57 26.38
N GLY A 161 -4.93 5.70 27.22
CA GLY A 161 -5.63 5.10 28.37
C GLY A 161 -6.39 3.80 28.09
N LYS A 162 -6.54 3.38 26.81
CA LYS A 162 -7.01 2.01 26.51
C LYS A 162 -5.90 1.04 26.88
N THR A 163 -6.11 0.24 27.92
CA THR A 163 -5.12 -0.68 28.47
C THR A 163 -5.70 -2.07 28.66
N GLN A 164 -4.84 -3.08 28.58
CA GLN A 164 -5.18 -4.48 28.82
C GLN A 164 -4.16 -5.07 29.79
N GLY A 165 -4.65 -5.66 30.90
CA GLY A 165 -3.82 -6.45 31.80
C GLY A 165 -3.65 -7.86 31.24
N CYS A 166 -2.43 -8.36 31.20
CA CYS A 166 -2.11 -9.70 30.70
C CYS A 166 -0.79 -10.19 31.28
N GLU A 167 -0.58 -11.50 31.26
CA GLU A 167 0.73 -12.07 31.53
C GLU A 167 1.60 -11.96 30.30
N ALA A 168 2.87 -11.52 30.46
CA ALA A 168 3.82 -11.39 29.37
C ALA A 168 5.24 -11.70 29.84
N THR A 169 6.12 -12.00 28.88
CA THR A 169 7.56 -12.05 29.13
C THR A 169 8.22 -10.85 28.49
N ILE A 170 9.01 -10.14 29.28
CA ILE A 170 9.73 -8.94 28.87
C ILE A 170 11.21 -9.27 28.75
N VAL A 171 11.80 -8.84 27.64
CA VAL A 171 13.23 -8.93 27.36
C VAL A 171 13.80 -7.54 27.21
N PHE A 172 14.86 -7.26 27.96
CA PHE A 172 15.75 -6.14 27.67
C PHE A 172 17.08 -6.65 27.17
N ALA A 173 17.59 -5.99 26.16
CA ALA A 173 18.95 -6.17 25.64
C ALA A 173 19.65 -4.82 25.60
N ASP A 174 20.84 -4.73 26.21
CA ASP A 174 21.54 -3.47 26.41
C ASP A 174 23.03 -3.65 26.07
N MET A 175 23.57 -2.68 25.31
CA MET A 175 24.95 -2.72 24.83
C MET A 175 25.92 -2.52 25.98
N ARG A 176 27.01 -3.24 26.00
CA ARG A 176 28.08 -3.12 27.00
C ARG A 176 29.19 -2.22 26.50
N ASN A 177 29.67 -1.38 27.41
CA ASN A 177 30.75 -0.39 27.14
C ASN A 177 30.42 0.63 26.05
N PHE A 178 29.09 0.88 25.81
CA PHE A 178 28.65 1.86 24.82
C PHE A 178 29.17 3.27 25.10
N THR A 179 29.13 3.71 26.36
CA THR A 179 29.57 5.06 26.77
C THR A 179 31.04 5.28 26.46
N GLU A 180 31.92 4.31 26.83
CA GLU A 180 33.36 4.38 26.57
C GLU A 180 33.63 4.39 25.05
N MET A 181 32.91 3.60 24.29
CA MET A 181 33.01 3.57 22.84
C MET A 181 32.57 4.91 22.21
N ALA A 182 31.46 5.46 22.68
CA ALA A 182 30.88 6.71 22.15
C ALA A 182 31.81 7.92 22.43
N GLU A 183 32.53 7.93 23.54
CA GLU A 183 33.50 9.00 23.87
C GLU A 183 34.72 9.02 22.89
N ALA A 184 35.04 7.88 22.26
CA ALA A 184 36.15 7.75 21.33
C ALA A 184 35.80 8.02 19.85
N LEU A 185 34.53 8.22 19.51
CA LEU A 185 33.99 8.30 18.16
C LEU A 185 33.28 9.62 17.88
N THR A 186 33.08 9.96 16.60
CA THR A 186 32.18 11.05 16.25
C THR A 186 30.72 10.63 16.44
N PRO A 187 29.80 11.60 16.63
CA PRO A 187 28.36 11.30 16.76
C PRO A 187 27.81 10.49 15.59
N GLU A 188 28.25 10.77 14.38
CA GLU A 188 27.84 10.05 13.15
C GLU A 188 28.32 8.60 13.18
N GLN A 189 29.58 8.36 13.53
CA GLN A 189 30.13 7.01 13.67
C GLN A 189 29.44 6.23 14.77
N THR A 190 29.16 6.86 15.91
CA THR A 190 28.43 6.27 17.02
C THR A 190 27.03 5.81 16.60
N LEU A 191 26.31 6.66 15.87
CA LEU A 191 24.97 6.35 15.38
C LEU A 191 24.97 5.21 14.35
N ASP A 192 25.97 5.21 13.46
CA ASP A 192 26.12 4.15 12.45
C ASP A 192 26.37 2.78 13.09
N ILE A 193 27.33 2.71 14.01
CA ILE A 193 27.64 1.50 14.78
C ILE A 193 26.40 1.02 15.56
N LEU A 194 25.71 1.95 16.26
CA LEU A 194 24.52 1.64 17.02
C LEU A 194 23.44 1.02 16.12
N ASN A 195 23.19 1.62 14.96
CA ASN A 195 22.20 1.10 14.01
C ASN A 195 22.53 -0.32 13.51
N HIS A 196 23.79 -0.62 13.24
CA HIS A 196 24.19 -1.97 12.83
C HIS A 196 23.91 -3.00 13.93
N TYR A 197 24.33 -2.74 15.17
CA TYR A 197 24.12 -3.67 16.27
C TYR A 197 22.65 -3.80 16.68
N LEU A 198 21.91 -2.69 16.73
CA LEU A 198 20.46 -2.71 17.00
C LEU A 198 19.71 -3.50 15.94
N THR A 199 20.11 -3.41 14.67
CA THR A 199 19.49 -4.20 13.59
C THR A 199 19.61 -5.69 13.88
N VAL A 200 20.84 -6.17 14.19
CA VAL A 200 21.08 -7.58 14.52
C VAL A 200 20.23 -8.05 15.72
N VAL A 201 20.17 -7.23 16.77
CA VAL A 201 19.40 -7.55 17.98
C VAL A 201 17.89 -7.59 17.70
N ILE A 202 17.37 -6.59 16.98
CA ILE A 202 15.94 -6.49 16.67
C ILE A 202 15.52 -7.65 15.76
N GLU A 203 16.27 -7.94 14.71
CA GLU A 203 15.97 -9.05 13.80
C GLU A 203 15.98 -10.40 14.54
N ALA A 204 16.95 -10.64 15.42
CA ALA A 204 17.02 -11.85 16.22
C ALA A 204 15.80 -11.99 17.17
N LEU A 205 15.37 -10.90 17.81
CA LEU A 205 14.17 -10.92 18.66
C LEU A 205 12.89 -11.16 17.85
N GLN A 206 12.79 -10.56 16.67
CA GLN A 206 11.62 -10.69 15.79
C GLN A 206 11.51 -12.09 15.13
N GLN A 207 12.62 -12.80 14.93
CA GLN A 207 12.60 -14.18 14.43
C GLN A 207 11.83 -15.15 15.35
N TYR A 208 11.69 -14.82 16.63
CA TYR A 208 10.90 -15.56 17.59
C TYR A 208 9.59 -14.86 17.95
N ASP A 209 9.09 -14.00 17.07
CA ASP A 209 7.87 -13.21 17.22
C ASP A 209 7.89 -12.25 18.42
N GLY A 210 9.06 -11.77 18.82
CA GLY A 210 9.22 -10.71 19.82
C GLY A 210 8.72 -9.37 19.29
N SER A 211 7.82 -8.74 20.01
CA SER A 211 7.32 -7.40 19.68
C SER A 211 8.24 -6.33 20.24
N ILE A 212 8.90 -5.56 19.41
CA ILE A 212 9.75 -4.45 19.85
C ILE A 212 8.87 -3.33 20.37
N VAL A 213 8.94 -3.07 21.68
CA VAL A 213 8.12 -2.06 22.35
C VAL A 213 8.79 -0.71 22.37
N GLN A 214 10.11 -0.72 22.60
CA GLN A 214 10.85 0.52 22.77
C GLN A 214 12.34 0.32 22.47
N ILE A 215 12.96 1.37 21.91
CA ILE A 215 14.41 1.53 21.80
C ILE A 215 14.78 2.80 22.58
N VAL A 216 15.73 2.72 23.49
CA VAL A 216 16.18 3.86 24.31
C VAL A 216 17.70 3.86 24.29
N GLY A 217 18.28 4.77 23.49
CA GLY A 217 19.73 4.78 23.28
C GLY A 217 20.20 3.45 22.67
N ASP A 218 21.02 2.73 23.40
CA ASP A 218 21.63 1.44 23.04
C ASP A 218 20.84 0.22 23.57
N MET A 219 19.69 0.45 24.21
CA MET A 219 18.87 -0.59 24.83
C MET A 219 17.60 -0.85 24.02
N VAL A 220 17.28 -2.12 23.83
CA VAL A 220 16.05 -2.62 23.19
C VAL A 220 15.18 -3.30 24.22
N MET A 221 13.88 -2.96 24.24
CA MET A 221 12.85 -3.66 24.98
C MET A 221 11.93 -4.40 24.03
N ALA A 222 11.78 -5.70 24.23
CA ALA A 222 10.80 -6.54 23.53
C ALA A 222 9.83 -7.19 24.50
N SER A 223 8.63 -7.48 24.03
CA SER A 223 7.59 -8.23 24.76
C SER A 223 7.14 -9.45 23.99
N PHE A 224 6.79 -10.50 24.70
CA PHE A 224 6.21 -11.73 24.21
C PHE A 224 4.86 -11.95 24.89
N ASN A 225 3.87 -12.50 24.20
CA ASN A 225 2.46 -12.60 24.58
C ASN A 225 1.68 -11.27 24.55
N VAL A 226 2.31 -10.20 24.08
CA VAL A 226 1.71 -8.85 23.95
C VAL A 226 2.39 -8.13 22.79
N PRO A 227 1.64 -7.54 21.85
CA PRO A 227 0.16 -7.44 21.76
C PRO A 227 -0.54 -8.70 21.25
N LEU A 228 0.19 -9.67 20.71
CA LEU A 228 -0.35 -10.94 20.25
C LEU A 228 -0.18 -12.03 21.29
N ALA A 229 -1.22 -12.86 21.48
CA ALA A 229 -1.19 -13.97 22.41
C ALA A 229 -0.21 -15.07 21.95
N GLN A 230 0.65 -15.52 22.87
CA GLN A 230 1.67 -16.55 22.67
C GLN A 230 1.73 -17.44 23.92
N PRO A 231 1.11 -18.62 23.92
CA PRO A 231 1.10 -19.49 25.09
C PRO A 231 2.49 -19.93 25.57
N ASP A 232 3.47 -19.95 24.65
CA ASP A 232 4.86 -20.33 24.86
C ASP A 232 5.81 -19.11 25.02
N HIS A 233 5.28 -17.96 25.42
CA HIS A 233 6.00 -16.69 25.47
C HIS A 233 7.32 -16.72 26.25
N ALA A 234 7.39 -17.46 27.35
CA ALA A 234 8.60 -17.57 28.14
C ALA A 234 9.71 -18.32 27.40
N SER A 235 9.37 -19.44 26.76
CA SER A 235 10.30 -20.25 25.97
C SER A 235 10.77 -19.49 24.74
N ARG A 236 9.87 -18.79 24.04
CA ARG A 236 10.21 -17.91 22.91
C ARG A 236 11.18 -16.80 23.31
N ALA A 237 10.92 -16.16 24.44
CA ALA A 237 11.75 -15.07 24.93
C ALA A 237 13.19 -15.53 25.24
N VAL A 238 13.33 -16.71 25.86
CA VAL A 238 14.66 -17.28 26.12
C VAL A 238 15.36 -17.69 24.84
N ALA A 239 14.66 -18.37 23.92
CA ALA A 239 15.21 -18.74 22.63
C ALA A 239 15.61 -17.51 21.80
N ALA A 240 14.81 -16.45 21.83
CA ALA A 240 15.13 -15.16 21.18
C ALA A 240 16.41 -14.55 21.79
N ALA A 241 16.55 -14.55 23.10
CA ALA A 241 17.77 -14.03 23.75
C ALA A 241 19.02 -14.86 23.40
N GLN A 242 18.92 -16.18 23.31
CA GLN A 242 19.99 -17.04 22.80
C GLN A 242 20.29 -16.73 21.32
N GLY A 243 19.24 -16.51 20.50
CA GLY A 243 19.35 -16.08 19.13
C GLY A 243 20.11 -14.74 18.98
N VAL A 244 19.81 -13.77 19.85
CA VAL A 244 20.56 -12.49 19.89
C VAL A 244 22.05 -12.74 20.10
N VAL A 245 22.43 -13.52 21.11
CA VAL A 245 23.84 -13.81 21.40
C VAL A 245 24.52 -14.53 20.23
N ALA A 246 23.85 -15.50 19.63
CA ALA A 246 24.36 -16.24 18.46
C ALA A 246 24.52 -15.32 17.24
N SER A 247 23.53 -14.49 16.93
CA SER A 247 23.56 -13.55 15.81
C SER A 247 24.66 -12.50 15.97
N LEU A 248 24.89 -11.99 17.16
CA LEU A 248 25.98 -11.06 17.44
C LEU A 248 27.35 -11.70 17.26
N ARG A 249 27.54 -12.95 17.69
CA ARG A 249 28.77 -13.72 17.46
C ARG A 249 29.00 -13.93 15.95
N GLN A 250 27.95 -14.31 15.21
CA GLN A 250 28.03 -14.48 13.77
C GLN A 250 28.33 -13.16 13.05
N PHE A 251 27.65 -12.06 13.44
CA PHE A 251 27.90 -10.73 12.88
C PHE A 251 29.34 -10.28 13.03
N ALA A 252 29.96 -10.51 14.19
CA ALA A 252 31.36 -10.17 14.43
C ALA A 252 32.35 -10.89 13.48
N THR A 253 31.97 -12.02 12.87
CA THR A 253 32.79 -12.75 11.89
C THR A 253 32.53 -12.31 10.44
N GLN A 254 31.50 -11.54 10.17
CA GLN A 254 31.17 -11.01 8.84
C GLN A 254 32.06 -9.79 8.52
N PRO A 255 32.35 -9.50 7.24
CA PRO A 255 33.18 -8.35 6.85
C PRO A 255 32.70 -7.01 7.44
N GLN A 256 31.39 -6.80 7.50
CA GLN A 256 30.81 -5.60 8.08
C GLN A 256 31.03 -5.51 9.59
N GLY A 257 30.76 -6.59 10.33
CA GLY A 257 30.94 -6.64 11.78
C GLY A 257 32.38 -6.64 12.20
N ALA A 258 33.26 -7.28 11.44
CA ALA A 258 34.72 -7.29 11.69
C ALA A 258 35.39 -5.91 11.51
N ALA A 259 34.77 -5.02 10.74
CA ALA A 259 35.21 -3.64 10.56
C ALA A 259 34.74 -2.69 11.67
N LEU A 260 33.83 -3.13 12.55
CA LEU A 260 33.28 -2.34 13.65
C LEU A 260 33.94 -2.69 14.97
N PRO A 261 33.95 -1.78 15.97
CA PRO A 261 34.37 -2.11 17.33
C PRO A 261 33.56 -3.30 17.88
N ALA A 262 34.22 -4.27 18.50
CA ALA A 262 33.58 -5.42 19.09
C ALA A 262 32.69 -5.00 20.28
N VAL A 263 31.41 -5.24 20.19
CA VAL A 263 30.42 -4.89 21.22
C VAL A 263 29.64 -6.12 21.63
N GLY A 264 29.35 -6.26 22.92
CA GLY A 264 28.48 -7.28 23.43
C GLY A 264 27.23 -6.71 24.04
N PHE A 265 26.23 -7.56 24.23
CA PHE A 265 24.97 -7.22 24.88
C PHE A 265 24.77 -8.06 26.13
N GLY A 266 24.24 -7.43 27.17
CA GLY A 266 23.68 -8.12 28.34
C GLY A 266 22.15 -8.21 28.19
N LEU A 267 21.57 -9.36 28.54
CA LEU A 267 20.14 -9.58 28.39
C LEU A 267 19.48 -9.90 29.74
N GLY A 268 18.29 -9.36 29.95
CA GLY A 268 17.48 -9.60 31.15
C GLY A 268 16.05 -9.96 30.78
N ILE A 269 15.52 -11.04 31.39
CA ILE A 269 14.22 -11.60 31.07
C ILE A 269 13.39 -11.76 32.33
N CYS A 270 12.13 -11.31 32.29
CA CYS A 270 11.18 -11.54 33.36
C CYS A 270 9.77 -11.73 32.83
N SER A 271 9.08 -12.74 33.33
CA SER A 271 7.66 -13.02 33.07
C SER A 271 6.79 -12.57 34.24
N GLY A 272 5.60 -12.06 33.94
CA GLY A 272 4.62 -11.67 34.97
C GLY A 272 3.52 -10.79 34.42
N MET A 273 2.64 -10.33 35.30
CA MET A 273 1.52 -9.45 34.94
C MET A 273 2.03 -8.06 34.50
N VAL A 274 1.57 -7.61 33.37
CA VAL A 274 1.82 -6.29 32.82
C VAL A 274 0.51 -5.65 32.37
N THR A 275 0.55 -4.33 32.19
CA THR A 275 -0.51 -3.58 31.55
C THR A 275 0.06 -3.06 30.22
N ALA A 276 -0.53 -3.48 29.12
CA ALA A 276 -0.20 -3.03 27.78
C ALA A 276 -1.25 -2.05 27.25
N GLY A 277 -0.83 -1.02 26.54
CA GLY A 277 -1.74 -0.04 25.99
C GLY A 277 -1.04 1.24 25.55
N TYR A 278 -1.83 2.30 25.38
CA TYR A 278 -1.34 3.57 24.81
C TYR A 278 -1.11 4.58 25.94
N LEU A 279 0.15 4.93 26.14
CA LEU A 279 0.63 5.83 27.20
C LEU A 279 1.03 7.17 26.60
N GLY A 280 0.50 8.26 27.16
CA GLY A 280 0.85 9.64 26.82
C GLY A 280 -0.33 10.59 26.84
N ALA A 281 -0.15 11.75 26.22
CA ALA A 281 -1.18 12.77 26.02
C ALA A 281 -1.86 12.59 24.65
N ALA A 282 -3.02 13.22 24.47
CA ALA A 282 -3.78 13.13 23.21
C ALA A 282 -2.96 13.50 21.95
N GLN A 283 -2.03 14.46 22.07
CA GLN A 283 -1.19 14.90 20.95
C GLN A 283 0.07 14.04 20.77
N ARG A 284 0.47 13.26 21.78
CA ARG A 284 1.69 12.44 21.75
C ARG A 284 1.57 11.25 22.69
N TYR A 285 1.34 10.09 22.12
CA TYR A 285 1.28 8.83 22.86
C TYR A 285 2.03 7.74 22.10
N ARG A 286 2.37 6.67 22.80
CA ARG A 286 3.04 5.49 22.26
C ARG A 286 2.44 4.23 22.84
N TYR A 287 2.58 3.13 22.14
CA TYR A 287 2.33 1.81 22.72
C TYR A 287 3.38 1.54 23.81
N ALA A 288 2.93 1.04 24.95
CA ALA A 288 3.78 0.80 26.11
C ALA A 288 3.33 -0.46 26.84
N VAL A 289 4.28 -1.12 27.46
CA VAL A 289 4.06 -2.27 28.35
C VAL A 289 4.66 -1.93 29.71
N VAL A 290 3.82 -1.86 30.73
CA VAL A 290 4.19 -1.38 32.05
C VAL A 290 3.81 -2.44 33.11
N GLY A 291 4.73 -2.74 34.02
CA GLY A 291 4.49 -3.70 35.11
C GLY A 291 5.75 -4.00 35.89
N ASP A 292 5.61 -4.76 36.98
CA ASP A 292 6.74 -5.17 37.79
C ASP A 292 7.73 -6.03 37.00
N ALA A 293 7.23 -6.91 36.14
CA ALA A 293 8.06 -7.72 35.23
C ALA A 293 8.99 -6.89 34.37
N THR A 294 8.52 -5.71 33.87
CA THR A 294 9.34 -4.78 33.09
C THR A 294 10.52 -4.24 33.88
N ASN A 295 10.27 -3.84 35.16
CA ASN A 295 11.31 -3.33 36.02
C ASN A 295 12.33 -4.42 36.41
N VAL A 296 11.87 -5.64 36.71
CA VAL A 296 12.75 -6.77 37.04
C VAL A 296 13.64 -7.12 35.82
N ALA A 297 13.06 -7.26 34.65
CA ALA A 297 13.83 -7.55 33.40
C ALA A 297 14.90 -6.50 33.15
N PHE A 298 14.58 -5.20 33.27
CA PHE A 298 15.52 -4.11 33.17
C PHE A 298 16.68 -4.23 34.18
N HIS A 299 16.40 -4.50 35.44
CA HIS A 299 17.44 -4.65 36.47
C HIS A 299 18.33 -5.88 36.22
N LEU A 300 17.76 -6.98 35.75
CA LEU A 300 18.56 -8.15 35.35
C LEU A 300 19.44 -7.81 34.15
N CYS A 301 18.89 -7.17 33.15
CA CYS A 301 19.64 -6.70 31.99
C CYS A 301 20.83 -5.83 32.41
N SER A 302 20.62 -4.84 33.25
CA SER A 302 21.71 -3.95 33.73
C SER A 302 22.84 -4.68 34.49
N ARG A 303 22.59 -5.88 35.03
CA ARG A 303 23.58 -6.71 35.75
C ARG A 303 24.28 -7.73 34.86
N ALA A 304 23.66 -8.08 33.73
CA ALA A 304 24.18 -9.09 32.85
C ALA A 304 25.51 -8.62 32.21
N ALA A 305 26.50 -9.47 32.22
CA ALA A 305 27.76 -9.24 31.50
C ALA A 305 27.55 -9.35 29.98
N SER A 306 28.57 -9.01 29.21
CA SER A 306 28.55 -9.19 27.74
C SER A 306 28.31 -10.66 27.37
N GLY A 307 27.31 -10.92 26.55
CA GLY A 307 26.88 -12.26 26.12
C GLY A 307 26.11 -13.04 27.19
N GLN A 308 25.84 -12.46 28.37
CA GLN A 308 25.12 -13.11 29.45
C GLN A 308 23.61 -12.87 29.37
N ILE A 309 22.83 -13.93 29.58
CA ILE A 309 21.37 -13.88 29.64
C ILE A 309 20.92 -14.22 31.06
N LEU A 310 20.29 -13.27 31.75
CA LEU A 310 19.73 -13.45 33.09
C LEU A 310 18.23 -13.55 33.03
N VAL A 311 17.67 -14.54 33.72
CA VAL A 311 16.23 -14.77 33.82
C VAL A 311 15.76 -14.74 35.25
N ALA A 312 14.59 -14.16 35.53
CA ALA A 312 13.94 -14.19 36.81
C ALA A 312 13.32 -15.57 37.11
N ASP A 313 13.14 -15.89 38.37
CA ASP A 313 12.49 -17.12 38.82
C ASP A 313 11.07 -17.31 38.22
N SER A 314 10.31 -16.23 38.05
CA SER A 314 8.99 -16.28 37.40
C SER A 314 9.07 -16.80 35.95
N THR A 315 10.10 -16.44 35.21
CA THR A 315 10.34 -16.99 33.87
C THR A 315 10.81 -18.44 33.95
N ALA A 316 11.75 -18.75 34.82
CA ALA A 316 12.27 -20.10 35.00
C ALA A 316 11.17 -21.14 35.29
N ARG A 317 10.18 -20.77 36.11
CA ARG A 317 9.01 -21.63 36.37
C ARG A 317 8.14 -21.92 35.16
N LEU A 318 8.00 -20.96 34.26
CA LEU A 318 7.21 -21.13 33.05
C LEU A 318 7.92 -21.99 31.98
N LEU A 319 9.24 -22.13 32.06
CA LEU A 319 9.99 -22.97 31.13
C LEU A 319 9.77 -24.47 31.35
N GLY A 320 9.37 -24.87 32.59
CA GLY A 320 9.12 -26.26 32.96
C GLY A 320 10.42 -27.09 33.09
N ASP A 321 11.35 -26.98 32.16
CA ASP A 321 12.66 -27.59 32.19
C ASP A 321 13.75 -26.53 32.52
N THR A 322 14.45 -26.73 33.61
CA THR A 322 15.49 -25.83 34.13
C THR A 322 16.91 -26.37 33.87
N THR A 323 17.06 -27.43 33.13
CA THR A 323 18.37 -28.10 32.88
C THR A 323 19.40 -27.16 32.23
N GLY A 324 18.96 -26.16 31.47
CA GLY A 324 19.82 -25.12 30.88
C GLY A 324 20.00 -23.87 31.74
N LEU A 325 19.60 -23.88 33.02
CA LEU A 325 19.65 -22.72 33.90
C LEU A 325 20.64 -22.94 35.06
N ARG A 326 21.53 -21.96 35.25
CA ARG A 326 22.44 -21.91 36.37
C ARG A 326 21.96 -20.90 37.41
N ALA A 327 21.65 -21.33 38.63
CA ALA A 327 21.25 -20.44 39.72
C ALA A 327 22.42 -19.52 40.11
N LEU A 328 22.16 -18.21 40.15
CA LEU A 328 23.15 -17.20 40.55
C LEU A 328 22.87 -16.60 41.94
N GLY A 329 21.74 -16.92 42.57
CA GLY A 329 21.36 -16.43 43.88
C GLY A 329 20.13 -15.52 43.86
N GLN A 330 20.09 -14.58 44.78
CA GLN A 330 18.97 -13.64 44.92
C GLN A 330 19.42 -12.20 44.84
N VAL A 331 18.57 -11.35 44.32
CA VAL A 331 18.81 -9.92 44.21
C VAL A 331 17.70 -9.13 44.87
N THR A 332 18.07 -8.15 45.67
CA THR A 332 17.15 -7.14 46.21
C THR A 332 17.14 -5.95 45.25
N LEU A 333 15.99 -5.63 44.68
CA LEU A 333 15.84 -4.46 43.82
C LEU A 333 15.54 -3.22 44.68
N LYS A 334 16.06 -2.05 44.29
CA LYS A 334 15.73 -0.77 44.92
C LYS A 334 14.23 -0.60 45.05
N ARG A 335 13.72 -0.32 46.27
CA ARG A 335 12.30 -0.11 46.61
C ARG A 335 11.44 -1.39 46.68
N ARG A 336 12.02 -2.58 46.60
CA ARG A 336 11.31 -3.84 46.78
C ARG A 336 11.82 -4.51 48.11
N ARG A 337 10.89 -5.06 48.93
CA ARG A 337 11.25 -5.78 50.15
C ARG A 337 11.61 -7.24 49.90
N GLU A 338 11.07 -7.80 48.78
CA GLU A 338 11.29 -9.20 48.42
C GLU A 338 12.53 -9.38 47.58
N GLN A 339 13.28 -10.42 47.86
CA GLN A 339 14.40 -10.87 47.07
C GLN A 339 13.88 -11.69 45.89
N ILE A 340 14.46 -11.49 44.71
CA ILE A 340 14.12 -12.24 43.52
C ILE A 340 15.28 -13.19 43.21
N ALA A 341 14.97 -14.49 43.14
CA ALA A 341 15.92 -15.46 42.62
C ALA A 341 16.07 -15.30 41.12
N PHE A 342 17.28 -15.43 40.64
CA PHE A 342 17.57 -15.32 39.22
C PHE A 342 18.62 -16.34 38.78
N TYR A 343 18.59 -16.62 37.48
CA TYR A 343 19.37 -17.67 36.85
C TYR A 343 20.08 -17.12 35.61
N GLU A 344 21.16 -17.75 35.26
CA GLU A 344 21.82 -17.54 33.96
C GLU A 344 21.40 -18.65 33.01
N VAL A 345 21.07 -18.29 31.77
CA VAL A 345 20.84 -19.25 30.69
C VAL A 345 22.20 -19.73 30.21
N CYS A 346 22.47 -21.01 30.30
CA CYS A 346 23.70 -21.61 29.78
C CYS A 346 23.60 -21.60 28.23
N THR A 347 24.38 -20.75 27.58
CA THR A 347 24.53 -20.79 26.12
C THR A 347 25.56 -21.87 25.77
N VAL A 348 25.14 -22.82 24.94
CA VAL A 348 26.00 -23.87 24.36
C VAL A 348 26.99 -23.23 23.38
#